data_81bf3df2b8ab015c70f4a77626880614
#
_entry.id   81bf3df2b8ab015c70f4a77626880614
#
_cell.length_a   1.000
_cell.length_b   1.000
_cell.length_c   1.000
_cell.angle_alpha   90.00
_cell.angle_beta   90.00
_cell.angle_gamma   90.00
#
_symmetry.space_group_name_H-M   'P 1'
#
loop_
_entity.id
_entity.type
_entity.pdbx_description
1 polymer ?
#
loop_
_entity_poly.entity_id
_entity_poly.type
_entity_poly.pdbx_seq_one_letter_code
_entity_poly.pdbx_strand_id
1 'polypeptide(L)'
;MKVQVKLLDPRLGKEWPLPSYATAGSAGLDLRACLDEAIEIEPGQTVLVKTGMAIYIHDVNFAGLILPRSGLGHKHGIVLGNLVGLIDSDYQGE
;
A
#
# COMPACT_ATOMS: atom_id res chain seq x y z
N MET A 1 17.18 -6.46 -6.12
CA MET A 1 16.60 -6.97 -4.89
C MET A 1 15.24 -7.59 -5.20
N LYS A 2 14.91 -8.71 -4.58
CA LYS A 2 13.60 -9.36 -4.73
C LYS A 2 12.84 -9.30 -3.43
N VAL A 3 11.57 -8.94 -3.50
CA VAL A 3 10.64 -8.96 -2.37
C VAL A 3 9.60 -10.03 -2.66
N GLN A 4 9.36 -10.92 -1.70
CA GLN A 4 8.31 -11.91 -1.81
C GLN A 4 6.96 -11.25 -1.56
N VAL A 5 5.97 -11.60 -2.36
CA VAL A 5 4.61 -11.06 -2.26
C VAL A 5 3.62 -12.20 -2.14
N LYS A 6 2.75 -12.13 -1.15
CA LYS A 6 1.62 -13.04 -0.99
C LYS A 6 0.33 -12.29 -1.33
N LEU A 7 -0.42 -12.82 -2.29
CA LEU A 7 -1.72 -12.26 -2.65
C LEU A 7 -2.77 -12.81 -1.68
N LEU A 8 -3.45 -11.91 -0.98
CA LEU A 8 -4.47 -12.23 0.01
C LEU A 8 -5.88 -12.01 -0.54
N ASP A 9 -6.03 -11.08 -1.48
CA ASP A 9 -7.29 -10.83 -2.17
C ASP A 9 -7.21 -11.41 -3.58
N PRO A 10 -8.12 -12.33 -3.96
CA PRO A 10 -8.09 -12.99 -5.26
C PRO A 10 -8.34 -12.06 -6.44
N ARG A 11 -8.85 -10.84 -6.22
CA ARG A 11 -9.08 -9.84 -7.26
C ARG A 11 -7.80 -9.20 -7.77
N LEU A 12 -6.73 -9.21 -6.96
CA LEU A 12 -5.41 -8.71 -7.39
C LEU A 12 -4.82 -9.63 -8.47
N GLY A 13 -4.40 -9.02 -9.56
CA GLY A 13 -3.93 -9.74 -10.74
C GLY A 13 -5.03 -10.25 -11.65
N LYS A 14 -6.29 -9.97 -11.34
CA LYS A 14 -7.48 -10.31 -12.14
C LYS A 14 -8.30 -9.05 -12.43
N GLU A 15 -9.22 -8.68 -11.52
CA GLU A 15 -10.02 -7.46 -11.67
C GLU A 15 -9.19 -6.19 -11.50
N TRP A 16 -8.18 -6.26 -10.62
CA TRP A 16 -7.24 -5.17 -10.37
C TRP A 16 -5.83 -5.57 -10.72
N PRO A 17 -5.04 -4.68 -11.32
CA PRO A 17 -3.65 -4.99 -11.65
C PRO A 17 -2.80 -5.17 -10.38
N LEU A 18 -1.77 -6.00 -10.50
CA LEU A 18 -0.72 -6.05 -9.48
C LEU A 18 0.03 -4.72 -9.44
N PRO A 19 0.59 -4.34 -8.28
CA PRO A 19 1.43 -3.17 -8.20
C PRO A 19 2.56 -3.21 -9.23
N SER A 20 2.76 -2.12 -9.92
CA SER A 20 3.82 -1.97 -10.91
C SER A 20 4.29 -0.52 -10.95
N TYR A 21 5.52 -0.31 -11.42
CA TYR A 21 6.00 1.05 -11.63
C TYR A 21 5.23 1.71 -12.77
N ALA A 22 4.68 2.89 -12.51
CA ALA A 22 3.93 3.64 -13.52
C ALA A 22 4.82 4.13 -14.66
N THR A 23 6.07 4.47 -14.37
CA THR A 23 7.08 4.91 -15.34
C THR A 23 8.43 4.29 -15.01
N ALA A 24 9.37 4.35 -15.94
CA ALA A 24 10.74 3.86 -15.71
C ALA A 24 11.46 4.62 -14.59
N GLY A 25 11.07 5.86 -14.32
CA GLY A 25 11.64 6.69 -13.25
C GLY A 25 10.86 6.67 -11.94
N SER A 26 9.83 5.85 -11.81
CA SER A 26 9.04 5.77 -10.59
C SER A 26 9.88 5.25 -9.42
N ALA A 27 9.84 5.96 -8.29
CA ALA A 27 10.56 5.57 -7.08
C ALA A 27 9.77 4.54 -6.25
N GLY A 28 8.46 4.52 -6.36
CA GLY A 28 7.58 3.66 -5.59
C GLY A 28 6.50 2.99 -6.42
N LEU A 29 5.81 2.07 -5.79
CA LEU A 29 4.67 1.35 -6.34
C LEU A 29 3.41 1.79 -5.59
N ASP A 30 2.31 1.94 -6.32
CA ASP A 30 1.02 2.24 -5.71
C ASP A 30 0.43 1.00 -5.05
N LEU A 31 0.01 1.14 -3.80
CA LEU A 31 -0.86 0.19 -3.14
C LEU A 31 -2.31 0.61 -3.37
N ARG A 32 -3.15 -0.37 -3.65
CA ARG A 32 -4.56 -0.16 -3.91
C ARG A 32 -5.39 -0.52 -2.69
N ALA A 33 -6.42 0.28 -2.42
CA ALA A 33 -7.44 -0.08 -1.44
C ALA A 33 -8.30 -1.21 -1.99
N CYS A 34 -8.28 -2.37 -1.33
CA CYS A 34 -9.12 -3.52 -1.71
C CYS A 34 -10.43 -3.42 -0.94
N LEU A 35 -11.44 -2.84 -1.58
CA LEU A 35 -12.76 -2.62 -1.02
C LEU A 35 -13.81 -3.42 -1.79
N ASP A 36 -14.81 -3.97 -1.09
CA ASP A 36 -15.95 -4.60 -1.72
C ASP A 36 -16.94 -3.56 -2.25
N GLU A 37 -17.04 -2.43 -1.56
CA GLU A 37 -17.88 -1.29 -1.93
C GLU A 37 -17.22 0.02 -1.50
N ALA A 38 -17.67 1.14 -2.02
CA ALA A 38 -17.18 2.46 -1.63
C ALA A 38 -17.43 2.69 -0.13
N ILE A 39 -16.48 3.32 0.54
CA ILE A 39 -16.61 3.72 1.94
C ILE A 39 -16.53 5.24 2.05
N GLU A 40 -17.25 5.78 3.03
CA GLU A 40 -17.16 7.21 3.39
C GLU A 40 -16.27 7.37 4.62
N ILE A 41 -15.36 8.33 4.56
CA ILE A 41 -14.47 8.67 5.67
C ILE A 41 -14.76 10.13 6.04
N GLU A 42 -15.24 10.34 7.26
CA GLU A 42 -15.47 11.68 7.78
C GLU A 42 -14.15 12.40 8.07
N PRO A 43 -14.12 13.74 7.96
CA PRO A 43 -12.93 14.51 8.36
C PRO A 43 -12.48 14.15 9.79
N GLY A 44 -11.19 13.88 9.95
CA GLY A 44 -10.60 13.46 11.21
C GLY A 44 -10.79 12.00 11.58
N GLN A 45 -11.53 11.24 10.78
CA GLN A 45 -11.71 9.80 10.98
C GLN A 45 -10.56 9.03 10.37
N THR A 46 -10.12 7.96 11.03
CA THR A 46 -9.15 7.00 10.51
C THR A 46 -9.81 5.64 10.36
N VAL A 47 -9.58 5.00 9.22
CA VAL A 47 -10.08 3.64 8.94
C VAL A 47 -8.92 2.76 8.50
N LEU A 48 -9.00 1.48 8.86
CA LEU A 48 -8.05 0.49 8.39
C LEU A 48 -8.54 -0.08 7.06
N VAL A 49 -7.73 0.07 6.02
CA VAL A 49 -8.05 -0.40 4.67
C VAL A 49 -7.06 -1.48 4.27
N LYS A 50 -7.57 -2.61 3.81
CA LYS A 50 -6.75 -3.72 3.34
C LYS A 50 -6.14 -3.42 1.97
N THR A 51 -4.91 -3.89 1.76
CA THR A 51 -4.21 -3.79 0.48
C THR A 51 -4.37 -5.04 -0.38
N GLY A 52 -4.85 -6.12 0.21
CA GLY A 52 -5.01 -7.42 -0.44
C GLY A 52 -3.70 -8.18 -0.62
N MET A 53 -2.61 -7.70 -0.05
CA MET A 53 -1.31 -8.34 -0.19
C MET A 53 -0.46 -8.19 1.06
N ALA A 54 0.46 -9.11 1.24
CA ALA A 54 1.52 -9.03 2.24
C ALA A 54 2.86 -9.15 1.53
N ILE A 55 3.88 -8.48 2.06
CA ILE A 55 5.24 -8.57 1.53
C ILE A 55 6.18 -9.17 2.57
N TYR A 56 7.26 -9.76 2.10
CA TYR A 56 8.34 -10.24 2.94
C TYR A 56 9.66 -9.78 2.33
N ILE A 57 10.27 -8.78 2.98
CA ILE A 57 11.55 -8.19 2.52
C ILE A 57 12.69 -9.16 2.78
N HIS A 58 12.73 -9.77 3.98
CA HIS A 58 13.68 -10.78 4.45
C HIS A 58 15.11 -10.27 4.66
N ASP A 59 15.57 -9.30 3.89
CA ASP A 59 16.92 -8.75 3.99
C ASP A 59 16.98 -7.65 5.04
N VAL A 60 17.72 -7.86 6.13
CA VAL A 60 17.84 -6.92 7.25
C VAL A 60 18.49 -5.58 6.90
N ASN A 61 19.09 -5.47 5.72
CA ASN A 61 19.68 -4.22 5.23
C ASN A 61 18.63 -3.28 4.61
N PHE A 62 17.38 -3.72 4.50
CA PHE A 62 16.29 -2.97 3.86
C PHE A 62 15.07 -2.86 4.77
N ALA A 63 14.31 -1.80 4.55
CA ALA A 63 13.00 -1.59 5.14
C ALA A 63 12.05 -1.07 4.07
N GLY A 64 10.75 -1.26 4.29
CA GLY A 64 9.73 -0.67 3.43
C GLY A 64 9.19 0.62 4.02
N LEU A 65 8.85 1.58 3.17
CA LEU A 65 8.15 2.79 3.57
C LEU A 65 6.82 2.87 2.82
N ILE A 66 5.74 3.07 3.56
CA ILE A 66 4.43 3.40 3.01
C ILE A 66 4.22 4.89 3.19
N LEU A 67 4.01 5.58 2.08
CA LEU A 67 3.86 7.03 2.04
C LEU A 67 2.50 7.40 1.43
N PRO A 68 1.90 8.52 1.85
CA PRO A 68 0.68 8.99 1.20
C PRO A 68 0.97 9.47 -0.22
N ARG A 69 -0.03 9.37 -1.09
CA ARG A 69 0.05 9.95 -2.43
C ARG A 69 -0.16 11.46 -2.35
N SER A 70 0.74 12.20 -2.99
CA SER A 70 0.70 13.67 -2.99
C SER A 70 -0.64 14.22 -3.52
N GLY A 71 -1.15 13.65 -4.60
CA GLY A 71 -2.43 14.09 -5.18
C GLY A 71 -3.62 13.86 -4.26
N LEU A 72 -3.68 12.72 -3.59
CA LEU A 72 -4.75 12.41 -2.63
C LEU A 72 -4.65 13.32 -1.40
N GLY A 73 -3.44 13.55 -0.90
CA GLY A 73 -3.24 14.44 0.24
C GLY A 73 -3.57 15.89 -0.10
N HIS A 74 -3.05 16.41 -1.20
CA HIS A 74 -3.23 17.80 -1.59
C HIS A 74 -4.67 18.12 -2.00
N LYS A 75 -5.29 17.28 -2.83
CA LYS A 75 -6.62 17.56 -3.38
C LYS A 75 -7.76 17.13 -2.49
N HIS A 76 -7.58 16.04 -1.72
CA HIS A 76 -8.68 15.40 -0.99
C HIS A 76 -8.43 15.28 0.51
N GLY A 77 -7.24 15.64 0.99
CA GLY A 77 -6.89 15.51 2.40
C GLY A 77 -6.78 14.06 2.88
N ILE A 78 -6.62 13.11 1.97
CA ILE A 78 -6.49 11.69 2.33
C ILE A 78 -5.01 11.38 2.51
N VAL A 79 -4.64 11.03 3.74
CA VAL A 79 -3.28 10.73 4.17
C VAL A 79 -3.27 9.48 5.03
N LEU A 80 -2.08 9.04 5.43
CA LEU A 80 -1.96 7.95 6.39
C LEU A 80 -2.15 8.48 7.81
N GLY A 81 -2.92 7.76 8.61
CA GLY A 81 -3.16 8.13 10.00
C GLY A 81 -1.89 8.16 10.87
N ASN A 82 -0.90 7.33 10.53
CA ASN A 82 0.42 7.29 11.17
C ASN A 82 1.48 8.11 10.42
N LEU A 83 1.10 8.88 9.41
CA LEU A 83 1.95 9.72 8.57
C LEU A 83 2.86 8.92 7.63
N VAL A 84 3.66 8.02 8.16
CA VAL A 84 4.56 7.13 7.41
C VAL A 84 4.45 5.73 8.02
N GLY A 85 4.25 4.74 7.16
CA GLY A 85 4.34 3.34 7.56
C GLY A 85 5.77 2.84 7.40
N LEU A 86 6.39 2.38 8.47
CA LEU A 86 7.70 1.73 8.43
C LEU A 86 7.50 0.22 8.52
N ILE A 87 7.99 -0.49 7.51
CA ILE A 87 7.82 -1.94 7.40
C ILE A 87 9.17 -2.60 7.62
N ASP A 88 9.24 -3.38 8.69
CA ASP A 88 10.44 -4.14 9.04
C ASP A 88 10.70 -5.27 8.05
N SER A 89 11.95 -5.67 7.93
CA SER A 89 12.36 -6.73 6.99
C SER A 89 11.73 -8.09 7.30
N ASP A 90 11.36 -8.35 8.54
CA ASP A 90 10.75 -9.59 8.99
C ASP A 90 9.23 -9.51 9.14
N TYR A 91 8.62 -8.35 8.89
CA TYR A 91 7.16 -8.22 8.91
C TYR A 91 6.53 -8.91 7.68
N GLN A 92 5.51 -9.72 7.92
CA GLN A 92 4.84 -10.50 6.88
C GLN A 92 3.31 -10.33 6.90
N GLY A 93 2.80 -9.34 7.61
CA GLY A 93 1.36 -9.05 7.66
C GLY A 93 0.86 -8.25 6.46
N GLU A 94 -0.46 -8.16 6.34
CA GLU A 94 -1.14 -7.30 5.38
C GLU A 94 -1.04 -5.84 5.78
#